data_c3e9c1199512b3a5fc4690afe992465b
#
_entry.id   c3e9c1199512b3a5fc4690afe992465b
#
_cell.length_a   1.000
_cell.length_b   1.000
_cell.length_c   1.000
_cell.angle_alpha   90.00
_cell.angle_beta   90.00
_cell.angle_gamma   90.00
#
_symmetry.space_group_name_H-M   'P 1'
#
loop_
_entity.id
_entity.type
_entity.pdbx_description
1 polymer ?
#
loop_
_entity_poly.entity_id
_entity_poly.type
_entity_poly.pdbx_seq_one_letter_code
_entity_poly.pdbx_strand_id
1 'polypeptide(L)'
;MQQKTQTKKYTTWQNTIYMLKKVWGWSKKDILISLLHIPPSVISPLILVVLSKILVDCLTGGVTPVQLITTVGVAILIYGACCWLDKFIGGRIILVDLQTRYRFKADGFLKTLDTDYENIESLEGRIKRQRCEAFTQYGNGSGGSAVLTMIIALGVNVFGIFTYTAILSTLSIWLVLFLLTMSAVSFFVLRWNNFHVYQFDRGQMLIRHKLDYLTRTAQKFSAGKDIRLYHIAHWFRGLFEQLGNAYAALLRKWVRQETTSDGLIAFFVLVRDSVAYAVLIAQVLRGRITPSDFVLYFGLVTGFSAWTLGLARQVNELHLASLECNDYRAFLELPDQLRREGGAPLPGGDATPCEIAFDHVQFSYAGSERPTLQDLSFQVRPGEKIALVGLNGAGKTTCMKLLCGLYQPSAGEIRGNGVKSTEFNRDDYFKLFTAVFQDVNFLPVSVAQNVALCVAEEMDEAKVAHCVSQAGLSARIEQLPDGLHTMMDKQIYENAADFSGGERQRLLLARALYKDAPVIILDEPTAALDPIAENEIYLKYSEMTKGRTSFYISHRLSSTRFCDRILFLEGGQIVEEGTHDELMAKKGKYHRLYELQSQYYKTNPEGGEQDV
;
A
#
# COMPACT_ATOMS: atom_id res chain seq x y z
N MET A 1 -23.06 -5.35 16.92
CA MET A 1 -22.61 -6.70 16.51
C MET A 1 -21.51 -6.52 15.48
N GLN A 2 -20.25 -6.62 15.89
CA GLN A 2 -19.12 -6.58 14.97
C GLN A 2 -19.13 -7.88 14.15
N GLN A 3 -19.61 -7.83 12.92
CA GLN A 3 -19.23 -8.85 11.95
C GLN A 3 -17.70 -8.76 11.78
N LYS A 4 -16.99 -9.64 12.50
CA LYS A 4 -15.61 -9.98 12.15
C LYS A 4 -15.68 -10.54 10.72
N THR A 5 -15.40 -9.70 9.75
CA THR A 5 -15.13 -10.14 8.38
C THR A 5 -13.96 -11.11 8.50
N GLN A 6 -14.26 -12.40 8.54
CA GLN A 6 -13.23 -13.44 8.52
C GLN A 6 -12.53 -13.31 7.17
N THR A 7 -11.36 -12.68 7.17
CA THR A 7 -10.48 -12.66 6.01
C THR A 7 -10.28 -14.11 5.59
N LYS A 8 -10.67 -14.43 4.36
CA LYS A 8 -10.55 -15.76 3.77
C LYS A 8 -9.09 -16.19 3.85
N LYS A 9 -8.77 -17.18 4.66
CA LYS A 9 -7.41 -17.68 4.80
C LYS A 9 -7.16 -18.75 3.75
N TYR A 10 -6.20 -18.52 2.90
CA TYR A 10 -5.73 -19.48 1.91
C TYR A 10 -4.62 -20.36 2.50
N THR A 11 -4.55 -21.59 2.05
CA THR A 11 -3.47 -22.51 2.45
C THR A 11 -2.13 -22.11 1.80
N THR A 12 -1.01 -22.54 2.37
CA THR A 12 0.33 -22.31 1.82
C THR A 12 0.40 -22.71 0.34
N TRP A 13 -0.16 -23.85 -0.02
CA TRP A 13 -0.17 -24.34 -1.38
C TRP A 13 -0.99 -23.47 -2.35
N GLN A 14 -2.18 -23.03 -1.91
CA GLN A 14 -3.03 -22.13 -2.70
C GLN A 14 -2.33 -20.79 -2.98
N ASN A 15 -1.68 -20.22 -1.98
CA ASN A 15 -0.94 -18.97 -2.13
C ASN A 15 0.31 -19.13 -3.00
N THR A 16 1.04 -20.23 -2.84
CA THR A 16 2.21 -20.52 -3.69
C THR A 16 1.80 -20.65 -5.15
N ILE A 17 0.72 -21.39 -5.44
CA ILE A 17 0.19 -21.51 -6.81
C ILE A 17 -0.29 -20.14 -7.33
N TYR A 18 -0.95 -19.33 -6.50
CA TYR A 18 -1.39 -18.00 -6.88
C TYR A 18 -0.21 -17.10 -7.28
N MET A 19 0.83 -17.05 -6.44
CA MET A 19 2.05 -16.27 -6.72
C MET A 19 2.74 -16.76 -7.99
N LEU A 20 2.92 -18.08 -8.14
CA LEU A 20 3.53 -18.66 -9.33
C LEU A 20 2.72 -18.41 -10.60
N LYS A 21 1.39 -18.49 -10.56
CA LYS A 21 0.54 -18.17 -11.72
C LYS A 21 0.72 -16.73 -12.16
N LYS A 22 0.82 -15.79 -11.21
CA LYS A 22 1.10 -14.39 -11.54
C LYS A 22 2.46 -14.22 -12.20
N VAL A 23 3.51 -14.78 -11.60
CA VAL A 23 4.87 -14.71 -12.15
C VAL A 23 4.94 -15.38 -13.52
N TRP A 24 4.28 -16.53 -13.71
CA TRP A 24 4.16 -17.21 -15.00
C TRP A 24 3.48 -16.36 -16.05
N GLY A 25 2.41 -15.65 -15.71
CA GLY A 25 1.73 -14.71 -16.61
C GLY A 25 2.63 -13.56 -17.06
N TRP A 26 3.58 -13.16 -16.22
CA TRP A 26 4.47 -12.03 -16.49
C TRP A 26 5.73 -12.41 -17.26
N SER A 27 6.32 -13.59 -17.00
CA SER A 27 7.65 -13.93 -17.53
C SER A 27 7.87 -15.45 -17.66
N LYS A 28 7.17 -16.08 -18.60
CA LYS A 28 7.29 -17.53 -18.87
C LYS A 28 8.72 -17.97 -19.23
N LYS A 29 9.40 -17.19 -20.07
CA LYS A 29 10.76 -17.51 -20.55
C LYS A 29 11.76 -17.51 -19.39
N ASP A 30 11.68 -16.54 -18.50
CA ASP A 30 12.63 -16.41 -17.39
C ASP A 30 12.44 -17.52 -16.36
N ILE A 31 11.20 -17.98 -16.12
CA ILE A 31 10.96 -19.15 -15.26
C ILE A 31 11.61 -20.40 -15.83
N LEU A 32 11.45 -20.67 -17.15
CA LEU A 32 12.05 -21.83 -17.78
C LEU A 32 13.58 -21.78 -17.74
N ILE A 33 14.17 -20.60 -17.99
CA ILE A 33 15.63 -20.41 -17.87
C ILE A 33 16.08 -20.62 -16.43
N SER A 34 15.30 -20.13 -15.45
CA SER A 34 15.62 -20.27 -14.04
C SER A 34 15.60 -21.72 -13.54
N LEU A 35 14.79 -22.59 -14.12
CA LEU A 35 14.81 -24.02 -13.81
C LEU A 35 16.13 -24.71 -14.20
N LEU A 36 16.83 -24.18 -15.21
CA LEU A 36 18.17 -24.68 -15.60
C LEU A 36 19.23 -24.42 -14.52
N HIS A 37 18.93 -23.64 -13.48
CA HIS A 37 19.80 -23.43 -12.34
C HIS A 37 19.97 -24.69 -11.47
N ILE A 38 18.96 -25.58 -11.46
CA ILE A 38 18.91 -26.72 -10.55
C ILE A 38 20.10 -27.69 -10.74
N PRO A 39 20.40 -28.21 -11.94
CA PRO A 39 21.49 -29.16 -12.11
C PRO A 39 22.88 -28.61 -11.78
N PRO A 40 23.33 -27.44 -12.28
CA PRO A 40 24.67 -26.95 -11.99
C PRO A 40 24.89 -26.62 -10.52
N SER A 41 23.85 -26.17 -9.79
CA SER A 41 23.94 -25.89 -8.34
C SER A 41 24.20 -27.15 -7.51
N VAL A 42 23.79 -28.32 -7.96
CA VAL A 42 24.03 -29.61 -7.27
C VAL A 42 25.29 -30.31 -7.80
N ILE A 43 25.53 -30.25 -9.12
CA ILE A 43 26.67 -30.90 -9.77
C ILE A 43 27.99 -30.23 -9.33
N SER A 44 28.03 -28.91 -9.21
CA SER A 44 29.24 -28.17 -8.84
C SER A 44 29.85 -28.66 -7.50
N PRO A 45 29.13 -28.70 -6.36
CA PRO A 45 29.71 -29.25 -5.12
C PRO A 45 29.99 -30.75 -5.19
N LEU A 46 29.21 -31.51 -5.99
CA LEU A 46 29.44 -32.93 -6.16
C LEU A 46 30.77 -33.20 -6.89
N ILE A 47 31.13 -32.42 -7.91
CA ILE A 47 32.43 -32.52 -8.61
C ILE A 47 33.59 -32.40 -7.63
N LEU A 48 33.53 -31.47 -6.66
CA LEU A 48 34.58 -31.29 -5.65
C LEU A 48 34.73 -32.54 -4.77
N VAL A 49 33.61 -33.14 -4.36
CA VAL A 49 33.63 -34.37 -3.55
C VAL A 49 34.20 -35.54 -4.33
N VAL A 50 33.79 -35.71 -5.60
CA VAL A 50 34.31 -36.76 -6.49
C VAL A 50 35.79 -36.52 -6.83
N LEU A 51 36.19 -35.27 -7.07
CA LEU A 51 37.58 -34.92 -7.35
C LEU A 51 38.50 -35.26 -6.17
N SER A 52 38.03 -35.03 -4.90
CA SER A 52 38.78 -35.43 -3.72
C SER A 52 39.03 -36.94 -3.65
N LYS A 53 38.05 -37.78 -4.02
CA LYS A 53 38.23 -39.24 -4.14
C LYS A 53 39.26 -39.55 -5.20
N ILE A 54 39.13 -39.01 -6.42
CA ILE A 54 40.04 -39.25 -7.55
C ILE A 54 41.49 -38.87 -7.17
N LEU A 55 41.68 -37.77 -6.46
CA LEU A 55 43.03 -37.37 -6.01
C LEU A 55 43.66 -38.40 -5.09
N VAL A 56 42.89 -38.90 -4.10
CA VAL A 56 43.38 -39.95 -3.18
C VAL A 56 43.67 -41.27 -3.93
N ASP A 57 42.79 -41.67 -4.88
CA ASP A 57 43.01 -42.85 -5.70
C ASP A 57 44.28 -42.71 -6.54
N CYS A 58 44.52 -41.56 -7.14
CA CYS A 58 45.73 -41.31 -7.93
C CYS A 58 47.02 -41.34 -7.08
N LEU A 59 46.97 -40.81 -5.86
CA LEU A 59 48.11 -40.78 -4.96
C LEU A 59 48.46 -42.18 -4.40
N THR A 60 47.46 -43.02 -4.18
CA THR A 60 47.64 -44.40 -3.67
C THR A 60 47.95 -45.43 -4.78
N GLY A 61 47.45 -45.17 -6.01
CA GLY A 61 47.55 -46.09 -7.17
C GLY A 61 48.80 -45.94 -8.03
N GLY A 62 49.74 -45.02 -7.73
CA GLY A 62 50.98 -44.86 -8.49
C GLY A 62 50.82 -44.29 -9.91
N VAL A 63 49.82 -43.47 -10.16
CA VAL A 63 49.49 -42.86 -11.49
C VAL A 63 50.59 -41.89 -11.94
N THR A 64 50.84 -41.83 -13.24
CA THR A 64 51.83 -40.91 -13.80
C THR A 64 51.46 -39.43 -13.54
N PRO A 65 52.41 -38.52 -13.31
CA PRO A 65 52.13 -37.09 -13.10
C PRO A 65 51.30 -36.46 -14.22
N VAL A 66 51.49 -36.89 -15.47
CA VAL A 66 50.75 -36.39 -16.62
C VAL A 66 49.27 -36.79 -16.55
N GLN A 67 48.95 -38.02 -16.19
CA GLN A 67 47.58 -38.49 -16.03
C GLN A 67 46.87 -37.77 -14.86
N LEU A 68 47.57 -37.52 -13.76
CA LEU A 68 47.05 -36.75 -12.65
C LEU A 68 46.68 -35.33 -13.07
N ILE A 69 47.64 -34.63 -13.74
CA ILE A 69 47.42 -33.23 -14.19
C ILE A 69 46.27 -33.16 -15.20
N THR A 70 46.15 -34.09 -16.13
CA THR A 70 45.05 -34.09 -17.12
C THR A 70 43.70 -34.34 -16.47
N THR A 71 43.59 -35.30 -15.53
CA THR A 71 42.32 -35.61 -14.85
C THR A 71 41.86 -34.45 -13.97
N VAL A 72 42.77 -33.86 -13.21
CA VAL A 72 42.48 -32.69 -12.37
C VAL A 72 42.14 -31.49 -13.23
N GLY A 73 42.88 -31.24 -14.31
CA GLY A 73 42.64 -30.14 -15.23
C GLY A 73 41.25 -30.22 -15.89
N VAL A 74 40.82 -31.39 -16.35
CA VAL A 74 39.49 -31.60 -16.91
C VAL A 74 38.40 -31.38 -15.85
N ALA A 75 38.58 -31.91 -14.64
CA ALA A 75 37.61 -31.74 -13.54
C ALA A 75 37.47 -30.26 -13.14
N ILE A 76 38.58 -29.51 -13.10
CA ILE A 76 38.55 -28.06 -12.79
C ILE A 76 37.83 -27.28 -13.92
N LEU A 77 38.05 -27.63 -15.18
CA LEU A 77 37.35 -26.98 -16.30
C LEU A 77 35.83 -27.22 -16.22
N ILE A 78 35.40 -28.46 -15.96
CA ILE A 78 33.97 -28.80 -15.81
C ILE A 78 33.38 -28.07 -14.60
N TYR A 79 34.08 -28.06 -13.45
CA TYR A 79 33.67 -27.34 -12.28
C TYR A 79 33.52 -25.83 -12.53
N GLY A 80 34.51 -25.23 -13.21
CA GLY A 80 34.48 -23.81 -13.58
C GLY A 80 33.30 -23.46 -14.50
N ALA A 81 33.02 -24.32 -15.47
CA ALA A 81 31.86 -24.17 -16.38
C ALA A 81 30.53 -24.26 -15.59
N CYS A 82 30.41 -25.23 -14.69
CA CYS A 82 29.21 -25.35 -13.82
C CYS A 82 29.06 -24.14 -12.91
N CYS A 83 30.12 -23.67 -12.27
CA CYS A 83 30.09 -22.46 -11.42
C CYS A 83 29.73 -21.20 -12.21
N TRP A 84 30.29 -21.05 -13.43
CA TRP A 84 29.94 -19.92 -14.29
C TRP A 84 28.47 -19.93 -14.65
N LEU A 85 27.94 -21.11 -15.06
CA LEU A 85 26.53 -21.27 -15.41
C LEU A 85 25.60 -21.01 -14.22
N ASP A 86 25.95 -21.53 -13.02
CA ASP A 86 25.25 -21.31 -11.78
C ASP A 86 25.13 -19.79 -11.46
N LYS A 87 26.25 -19.06 -11.53
CA LYS A 87 26.27 -17.62 -11.25
C LYS A 87 25.55 -16.81 -12.31
N PHE A 88 25.69 -17.19 -13.59
CA PHE A 88 25.03 -16.51 -14.70
C PHE A 88 23.50 -16.63 -14.59
N ILE A 89 22.98 -17.84 -14.34
CA ILE A 89 21.53 -18.05 -14.19
C ILE A 89 21.04 -17.44 -12.87
N GLY A 90 21.81 -17.58 -11.78
CA GLY A 90 21.50 -16.96 -10.46
C GLY A 90 21.32 -15.46 -10.56
N GLY A 91 22.17 -14.75 -11.32
CA GLY A 91 22.00 -13.33 -11.59
C GLY A 91 20.69 -12.98 -12.31
N ARG A 92 20.26 -13.86 -13.23
CA ARG A 92 18.96 -13.72 -13.91
C ARG A 92 17.78 -13.88 -12.95
N ILE A 93 17.85 -14.84 -12.01
CA ILE A 93 16.80 -15.08 -11.01
C ILE A 93 16.61 -13.82 -10.15
N ILE A 94 17.68 -13.17 -9.72
CA ILE A 94 17.62 -11.92 -8.95
C ILE A 94 16.90 -10.81 -9.72
N LEU A 95 17.17 -10.68 -11.03
CA LEU A 95 16.50 -9.68 -11.87
C LEU A 95 14.99 -9.98 -11.99
N VAL A 96 14.61 -11.23 -12.13
CA VAL A 96 13.20 -11.65 -12.19
C VAL A 96 12.50 -11.37 -10.87
N ASP A 97 13.14 -11.64 -9.74
CA ASP A 97 12.59 -11.34 -8.42
C ASP A 97 12.37 -9.82 -8.23
N LEU A 98 13.32 -8.99 -8.66
CA LEU A 98 13.16 -7.53 -8.63
C LEU A 98 11.97 -7.08 -9.50
N GLN A 99 11.86 -7.57 -10.74
CA GLN A 99 10.73 -7.25 -11.61
C GLN A 99 9.40 -7.73 -11.01
N THR A 100 9.37 -8.93 -10.47
CA THR A 100 8.20 -9.52 -9.80
C THR A 100 7.76 -8.65 -8.63
N ARG A 101 8.70 -8.16 -7.82
CA ARG A 101 8.43 -7.25 -6.70
C ARG A 101 7.75 -5.97 -7.16
N TYR A 102 8.27 -5.34 -8.23
CA TYR A 102 7.66 -4.12 -8.76
C TYR A 102 6.24 -4.37 -9.31
N ARG A 103 6.01 -5.52 -9.94
CA ARG A 103 4.67 -5.89 -10.46
C ARG A 103 3.66 -6.16 -9.34
N PHE A 104 4.04 -6.87 -8.28
CA PHE A 104 3.17 -7.02 -7.11
C PHE A 104 2.89 -5.67 -6.44
N LYS A 105 3.90 -4.78 -6.36
CA LYS A 105 3.70 -3.42 -5.86
C LYS A 105 2.75 -2.62 -6.74
N ALA A 106 2.87 -2.74 -8.06
CA ALA A 106 1.98 -2.10 -9.02
C ALA A 106 0.52 -2.58 -8.87
N ASP A 107 0.28 -3.89 -8.68
CA ASP A 107 -1.07 -4.41 -8.43
C ASP A 107 -1.72 -3.76 -7.19
N GLY A 108 -0.98 -3.65 -6.08
CA GLY A 108 -1.47 -2.98 -4.87
C GLY A 108 -1.70 -1.48 -5.08
N PHE A 109 -0.82 -0.82 -5.83
CA PHE A 109 -0.96 0.59 -6.19
C PHE A 109 -2.20 0.82 -7.07
N LEU A 110 -2.38 0.04 -8.13
CA LEU A 110 -3.56 0.12 -9.00
C LEU A 110 -4.85 -0.12 -8.23
N LYS A 111 -4.88 -1.13 -7.34
CA LYS A 111 -6.05 -1.34 -6.47
C LYS A 111 -6.31 -0.14 -5.56
N THR A 112 -5.27 0.52 -5.05
CA THR A 112 -5.43 1.74 -4.24
C THR A 112 -6.04 2.88 -5.03
N LEU A 113 -5.66 3.06 -6.30
CA LEU A 113 -6.23 4.09 -7.17
C LEU A 113 -7.67 3.81 -7.57
N ASP A 114 -8.03 2.53 -7.68
CA ASP A 114 -9.25 2.10 -8.32
C ASP A 114 -10.35 1.65 -7.33
N THR A 115 -10.02 1.26 -6.10
CA THR A 115 -11.02 0.81 -5.10
C THR A 115 -11.93 1.95 -4.64
N ASP A 116 -13.09 1.61 -4.06
CA ASP A 116 -14.00 2.60 -3.50
C ASP A 116 -13.33 3.42 -2.39
N TYR A 117 -13.70 4.70 -2.29
CA TYR A 117 -13.09 5.65 -1.37
C TYR A 117 -13.17 5.20 0.09
N GLU A 118 -14.27 4.57 0.50
CA GLU A 118 -14.45 4.00 1.84
C GLU A 118 -13.37 2.96 2.18
N ASN A 119 -12.98 2.12 1.20
CA ASN A 119 -11.92 1.13 1.36
C ASN A 119 -10.54 1.74 1.63
N ILE A 120 -10.33 3.02 1.29
CA ILE A 120 -9.06 3.74 1.51
C ILE A 120 -9.12 4.54 2.81
N GLU A 121 -10.22 5.23 3.09
CA GLU A 121 -10.34 6.14 4.23
C GLU A 121 -10.58 5.40 5.55
N SER A 122 -11.29 4.27 5.53
CA SER A 122 -11.58 3.48 6.74
C SER A 122 -10.29 2.97 7.41
N LEU A 123 -10.32 2.87 8.76
CA LEU A 123 -9.19 2.33 9.52
C LEU A 123 -8.84 0.90 9.06
N GLU A 124 -9.85 0.08 8.81
CA GLU A 124 -9.67 -1.30 8.34
C GLU A 124 -8.99 -1.33 6.96
N GLY A 125 -9.46 -0.52 6.02
CA GLY A 125 -8.87 -0.40 4.69
C GLY A 125 -7.43 0.08 4.73
N ARG A 126 -7.13 1.11 5.54
CA ARG A 126 -5.75 1.60 5.75
C ARG A 126 -4.82 0.51 6.30
N ILE A 127 -5.28 -0.28 7.28
CA ILE A 127 -4.50 -1.39 7.83
C ILE A 127 -4.26 -2.46 6.76
N LYS A 128 -5.29 -2.85 5.99
CA LYS A 128 -5.15 -3.85 4.93
C LYS A 128 -4.20 -3.37 3.83
N ARG A 129 -4.30 -2.11 3.42
CA ARG A 129 -3.37 -1.50 2.45
C ARG A 129 -1.94 -1.54 2.95
N GLN A 130 -1.69 -1.12 4.19
CA GLN A 130 -0.35 -1.13 4.78
C GLN A 130 0.24 -2.55 4.83
N ARG A 131 -0.56 -3.57 5.14
CA ARG A 131 -0.13 -4.97 5.11
C ARG A 131 0.14 -5.46 3.68
N CYS A 132 -0.65 -5.04 2.72
CA CYS A 132 -0.39 -5.30 1.30
C CYS A 132 0.94 -4.68 0.85
N GLU A 133 1.24 -3.45 1.27
CA GLU A 133 2.52 -2.80 0.99
C GLU A 133 3.70 -3.56 1.65
N ALA A 134 3.53 -4.06 2.87
CA ALA A 134 4.55 -4.84 3.58
C ALA A 134 4.99 -6.09 2.80
N PHE A 135 4.07 -6.77 2.09
CA PHE A 135 4.36 -7.92 1.25
C PHE A 135 5.44 -7.66 0.18
N THR A 136 5.64 -6.40 -0.21
CA THR A 136 6.61 -6.00 -1.24
C THR A 136 7.73 -5.10 -0.72
N GLN A 137 7.71 -4.69 0.57
CA GLN A 137 8.67 -3.74 1.12
C GLN A 137 9.95 -4.37 1.69
N TYR A 138 9.87 -5.60 2.19
CA TYR A 138 10.97 -6.24 2.91
C TYR A 138 11.98 -6.92 1.99
N GLY A 139 12.94 -6.14 1.45
CA GLY A 139 14.19 -6.64 0.90
C GLY A 139 14.10 -7.62 -0.28
N ASN A 140 15.25 -7.95 -0.83
CA ASN A 140 15.39 -9.04 -1.80
C ASN A 140 15.35 -10.37 -1.03
N GLY A 141 14.45 -11.27 -1.39
CA GLY A 141 14.37 -12.60 -0.79
C GLY A 141 13.22 -12.81 0.20
N SER A 142 12.28 -11.86 0.35
CA SER A 142 11.10 -12.00 1.22
C SER A 142 9.79 -11.79 0.45
N GLY A 143 8.71 -12.33 0.99
CA GLY A 143 7.37 -12.16 0.45
C GLY A 143 7.17 -12.77 -0.93
N GLY A 144 6.21 -12.22 -1.68
CA GLY A 144 5.88 -12.71 -3.03
C GLY A 144 6.97 -12.48 -4.07
N SER A 145 7.89 -11.55 -3.84
CA SER A 145 8.98 -11.26 -4.76
C SER A 145 9.94 -12.43 -4.92
N ALA A 146 10.18 -13.18 -3.84
CA ALA A 146 11.15 -14.26 -3.81
C ALA A 146 10.55 -15.65 -4.10
N VAL A 147 9.27 -15.73 -4.49
CA VAL A 147 8.60 -17.02 -4.71
C VAL A 147 9.32 -17.90 -5.74
N LEU A 148 9.89 -17.29 -6.79
CA LEU A 148 10.64 -18.01 -7.81
C LEU A 148 11.95 -18.54 -7.24
N THR A 149 12.72 -17.71 -6.55
CA THR A 149 13.95 -18.13 -5.85
C THR A 149 13.67 -19.26 -4.86
N MET A 150 12.59 -19.16 -4.05
CA MET A 150 12.21 -20.18 -3.08
C MET A 150 11.88 -21.53 -3.75
N ILE A 151 11.13 -21.51 -4.87
CA ILE A 151 10.76 -22.73 -5.59
C ILE A 151 11.98 -23.37 -6.28
N ILE A 152 12.86 -22.56 -6.85
CA ILE A 152 14.10 -23.06 -7.46
C ILE A 152 15.01 -23.65 -6.39
N ALA A 153 15.21 -22.95 -5.27
CA ALA A 153 16.00 -23.45 -4.14
C ALA A 153 15.41 -24.75 -3.56
N LEU A 154 14.08 -24.85 -3.51
CA LEU A 154 13.40 -26.10 -3.13
C LEU A 154 13.73 -27.23 -4.13
N GLY A 155 13.67 -26.93 -5.44
CA GLY A 155 14.08 -27.88 -6.48
C GLY A 155 15.54 -28.29 -6.39
N VAL A 156 16.45 -27.36 -6.11
CA VAL A 156 17.89 -27.63 -5.90
C VAL A 156 18.08 -28.58 -4.70
N ASN A 157 17.44 -28.26 -3.55
CA ASN A 157 17.57 -29.11 -2.36
C ASN A 157 17.00 -30.52 -2.58
N VAL A 158 15.83 -30.63 -3.24
CA VAL A 158 15.22 -31.95 -3.54
C VAL A 158 16.12 -32.74 -4.50
N PHE A 159 16.63 -32.12 -5.56
CA PHE A 159 17.54 -32.76 -6.52
C PHE A 159 18.86 -33.16 -5.85
N GLY A 160 19.39 -32.30 -4.95
CA GLY A 160 20.58 -32.60 -4.15
C GLY A 160 20.37 -33.80 -3.24
N ILE A 161 19.27 -33.83 -2.46
CA ILE A 161 18.93 -34.98 -1.60
C ILE A 161 18.84 -36.25 -2.43
N PHE A 162 18.13 -36.23 -3.58
CA PHE A 162 17.98 -37.39 -4.45
C PHE A 162 19.34 -37.89 -4.96
N THR A 163 20.18 -37.01 -5.49
CA THR A 163 21.50 -37.35 -6.04
C THR A 163 22.44 -37.92 -4.98
N TYR A 164 22.53 -37.27 -3.82
CA TYR A 164 23.41 -37.70 -2.73
C TYR A 164 22.90 -39.00 -2.08
N THR A 165 21.58 -39.17 -1.93
CA THR A 165 20.96 -40.41 -1.44
C THR A 165 21.24 -41.56 -2.40
N ALA A 166 21.14 -41.38 -3.72
CA ALA A 166 21.43 -42.43 -4.70
C ALA A 166 22.87 -42.94 -4.58
N ILE A 167 23.84 -42.04 -4.37
CA ILE A 167 25.24 -42.47 -4.19
C ILE A 167 25.47 -43.08 -2.79
N LEU A 168 24.92 -42.50 -1.72
CA LEU A 168 25.06 -43.03 -0.36
C LEU A 168 24.41 -44.42 -0.19
N SER A 169 23.35 -44.72 -0.95
CA SER A 169 22.67 -46.02 -0.91
C SER A 169 23.55 -47.18 -1.40
N THR A 170 24.57 -46.90 -2.21
CA THR A 170 25.54 -47.91 -2.65
C THR A 170 26.43 -48.43 -1.48
N LEU A 171 26.59 -47.61 -0.45
CA LEU A 171 27.31 -48.01 0.76
C LEU A 171 26.40 -48.78 1.73
N SER A 172 25.27 -48.20 2.14
CA SER A 172 24.33 -48.80 3.08
C SER A 172 22.97 -48.07 3.05
N ILE A 173 21.92 -48.81 2.75
CA ILE A 173 20.55 -48.29 2.81
C ILE A 173 20.14 -47.93 4.25
N TRP A 174 20.64 -48.64 5.28
CA TRP A 174 20.35 -48.33 6.67
C TRP A 174 20.93 -47.02 7.12
N LEU A 175 22.13 -46.65 6.62
CA LEU A 175 22.72 -45.32 6.85
C LEU A 175 21.85 -44.21 6.28
N VAL A 176 21.37 -44.40 5.05
CA VAL A 176 20.48 -43.41 4.41
C VAL A 176 19.18 -43.25 5.19
N LEU A 177 18.53 -44.35 5.62
CA LEU A 177 17.32 -44.28 6.43
C LEU A 177 17.55 -43.56 7.77
N PHE A 178 18.69 -43.78 8.42
CA PHE A 178 19.08 -43.08 9.64
C PHE A 178 19.26 -41.58 9.38
N LEU A 179 19.97 -41.19 8.30
CA LEU A 179 20.16 -39.77 7.92
C LEU A 179 18.84 -39.07 7.63
N LEU A 180 17.92 -39.73 6.92
CA LEU A 180 16.58 -39.20 6.64
C LEU A 180 15.74 -39.03 7.90
N THR A 181 15.74 -40.00 8.82
CA THR A 181 14.98 -39.90 10.07
C THR A 181 15.47 -38.77 10.95
N MET A 182 16.79 -38.61 11.12
CA MET A 182 17.37 -37.51 11.87
C MET A 182 17.13 -36.15 11.23
N SER A 183 17.13 -36.08 9.88
CA SER A 183 16.76 -34.87 9.16
C SER A 183 15.29 -34.50 9.35
N ALA A 184 14.39 -35.48 9.40
CA ALA A 184 12.98 -35.27 9.72
C ALA A 184 12.79 -34.70 11.15
N VAL A 185 13.56 -35.18 12.14
CA VAL A 185 13.54 -34.59 13.49
C VAL A 185 13.93 -33.13 13.47
N SER A 186 15.03 -32.79 12.78
CA SER A 186 15.46 -31.38 12.61
C SER A 186 14.40 -30.52 11.93
N PHE A 187 13.69 -31.05 10.93
CA PHE A 187 12.58 -30.37 10.26
C PHE A 187 11.42 -30.07 11.23
N PHE A 188 11.04 -31.03 12.09
CA PHE A 188 9.97 -30.78 13.07
C PHE A 188 10.37 -29.76 14.13
N VAL A 189 11.62 -29.73 14.56
CA VAL A 189 12.14 -28.68 15.48
C VAL A 189 12.03 -27.31 14.83
N LEU A 190 12.46 -27.19 13.58
CA LEU A 190 12.34 -25.93 12.82
C LEU A 190 10.88 -25.49 12.69
N ARG A 191 9.98 -26.41 12.34
CA ARG A 191 8.56 -26.14 12.18
C ARG A 191 7.89 -25.68 13.48
N TRP A 192 8.27 -26.28 14.61
CA TRP A 192 7.77 -25.86 15.93
C TRP A 192 8.21 -24.45 16.29
N ASN A 193 9.46 -24.08 16.01
CA ASN A 193 9.96 -22.72 16.21
C ASN A 193 9.16 -21.69 15.39
N ASN A 194 8.87 -22.00 14.14
CA ASN A 194 8.22 -21.07 13.21
C ASN A 194 6.79 -20.71 13.59
N PHE A 195 6.06 -21.59 14.26
CA PHE A 195 4.74 -21.27 14.79
C PHE A 195 4.80 -20.10 15.80
N HIS A 196 5.86 -20.03 16.60
CA HIS A 196 6.07 -18.97 17.56
C HIS A 196 6.57 -17.67 16.92
N VAL A 197 7.38 -17.76 15.87
CA VAL A 197 7.86 -16.60 15.09
C VAL A 197 6.69 -15.82 14.48
N TYR A 198 5.69 -16.50 13.93
CA TYR A 198 4.51 -15.84 13.36
C TYR A 198 3.67 -15.07 14.41
N GLN A 199 3.52 -15.61 15.62
CA GLN A 199 2.84 -14.88 16.70
C GLN A 199 3.63 -13.64 17.14
N PHE A 200 4.95 -13.75 17.12
CA PHE A 200 5.86 -12.67 17.43
C PHE A 200 5.76 -11.51 16.42
N ASP A 201 5.73 -11.82 15.12
CA ASP A 201 5.67 -10.83 14.05
C ASP A 201 4.42 -9.92 14.16
N ARG A 202 3.28 -10.47 14.57
CA ARG A 202 2.07 -9.69 14.87
C ARG A 202 2.26 -8.67 16.01
N GLY A 203 3.01 -9.03 17.05
CA GLY A 203 3.32 -8.14 18.18
C GLY A 203 4.26 -7.01 17.78
N GLN A 204 5.25 -7.29 16.96
CA GLN A 204 6.18 -6.31 16.43
C GLN A 204 5.50 -5.26 15.55
N MET A 205 4.57 -5.69 14.70
CA MET A 205 3.93 -4.83 13.70
C MET A 205 3.30 -3.57 14.33
N LEU A 206 2.67 -3.70 15.49
CA LEU A 206 2.07 -2.56 16.17
C LEU A 206 3.10 -1.55 16.69
N ILE A 207 4.20 -2.03 17.29
CA ILE A 207 5.27 -1.16 17.82
C ILE A 207 6.02 -0.51 16.66
N ARG A 208 6.32 -1.27 15.63
CA ARG A 208 6.98 -0.77 14.42
C ARG A 208 6.12 0.29 13.73
N HIS A 209 4.82 0.07 13.63
CA HIS A 209 3.90 1.07 13.08
C HIS A 209 3.92 2.39 13.88
N LYS A 210 3.96 2.32 15.22
CA LYS A 210 4.08 3.51 16.07
C LYS A 210 5.42 4.22 15.88
N LEU A 211 6.53 3.48 15.75
CA LEU A 211 7.86 4.03 15.46
C LEU A 211 7.90 4.72 14.09
N ASP A 212 7.38 4.06 13.06
CA ASP A 212 7.31 4.62 11.69
C ASP A 212 6.45 5.89 11.66
N TYR A 213 5.30 5.88 12.35
CA TYR A 213 4.45 7.07 12.46
C TYR A 213 5.16 8.22 13.16
N LEU A 214 5.84 7.95 14.29
CA LEU A 214 6.60 8.95 15.04
C LEU A 214 7.72 9.54 14.17
N THR A 215 8.48 8.68 13.49
CA THR A 215 9.57 9.10 12.59
C THR A 215 9.05 9.95 11.43
N ARG A 216 8.01 9.48 10.74
CA ARG A 216 7.39 10.25 9.64
C ARG A 216 6.82 11.58 10.10
N THR A 217 6.23 11.64 11.32
CA THR A 217 5.71 12.88 11.88
C THR A 217 6.83 13.86 12.19
N ALA A 218 7.93 13.39 12.78
CA ALA A 218 9.08 14.24 13.07
C ALA A 218 9.77 14.78 11.80
N GLN A 219 9.71 14.05 10.69
CA GLN A 219 10.28 14.43 9.39
C GLN A 219 9.38 15.39 8.59
N LYS A 220 8.09 15.55 8.94
CA LYS A 220 7.23 16.49 8.24
C LYS A 220 7.67 17.93 8.47
N PHE A 221 7.82 18.68 7.39
CA PHE A 221 8.17 20.10 7.45
C PHE A 221 7.20 20.91 8.34
N SER A 222 5.89 20.62 8.25
CA SER A 222 4.86 21.26 9.05
C SER A 222 5.05 21.07 10.56
N ALA A 223 5.54 19.89 11.00
CA ALA A 223 5.82 19.63 12.42
C ALA A 223 7.14 20.23 12.89
N GLY A 224 8.05 20.57 11.97
CA GLY A 224 9.38 21.06 12.30
C GLY A 224 9.40 22.36 13.10
N LYS A 225 8.45 23.28 12.83
CA LYS A 225 8.30 24.54 13.56
C LYS A 225 7.80 24.28 15.00
N ASP A 226 6.80 23.41 15.16
CA ASP A 226 6.18 23.13 16.45
C ASP A 226 7.15 22.40 17.37
N ILE A 227 7.91 21.42 16.82
CA ILE A 227 8.97 20.71 17.57
C ILE A 227 10.00 21.68 18.15
N ARG A 228 10.37 22.74 17.40
CA ARG A 228 11.35 23.74 17.83
C ARG A 228 10.75 24.77 18.79
N LEU A 229 9.59 25.32 18.41
CA LEU A 229 8.94 26.39 19.16
C LEU A 229 8.53 25.94 20.58
N TYR A 230 7.98 24.72 20.67
CA TYR A 230 7.55 24.17 21.97
C TYR A 230 8.61 23.31 22.67
N HIS A 231 9.84 23.27 22.14
CA HIS A 231 10.95 22.49 22.69
C HIS A 231 10.63 21.02 22.98
N ILE A 232 9.77 20.40 22.20
CA ILE A 232 9.29 19.03 22.42
C ILE A 232 10.22 17.93 21.88
N ALA A 233 11.40 18.29 21.38
CA ALA A 233 12.38 17.34 20.84
C ALA A 233 12.78 16.25 21.85
N HIS A 234 12.95 16.63 23.14
CA HIS A 234 13.27 15.67 24.20
C HIS A 234 12.14 14.68 24.48
N TRP A 235 10.88 15.12 24.39
CA TRP A 235 9.71 14.26 24.52
C TRP A 235 9.60 13.27 23.37
N PHE A 236 9.81 13.73 22.12
CA PHE A 236 9.87 12.85 20.96
C PHE A 236 10.97 11.79 21.09
N ARG A 237 12.16 12.19 21.59
CA ARG A 237 13.28 11.27 21.88
C ARG A 237 12.87 10.23 22.93
N GLY A 238 12.30 10.67 24.06
CA GLY A 238 11.85 9.77 25.12
C GLY A 238 10.82 8.74 24.63
N LEU A 239 9.84 9.17 23.81
CA LEU A 239 8.84 8.29 23.22
C LEU A 239 9.49 7.30 22.24
N PHE A 240 10.43 7.77 21.40
CA PHE A 240 11.18 6.92 20.47
C PHE A 240 12.02 5.88 21.22
N GLU A 241 12.72 6.28 22.29
CA GLU A 241 13.50 5.37 23.14
C GLU A 241 12.62 4.36 23.86
N GLN A 242 11.47 4.79 24.39
CA GLN A 242 10.50 3.88 25.01
C GLN A 242 9.98 2.82 24.03
N LEU A 243 9.55 3.23 22.85
CA LEU A 243 9.09 2.31 21.81
C LEU A 243 10.24 1.43 21.28
N GLY A 244 11.43 2.00 21.11
CA GLY A 244 12.65 1.29 20.73
C GLY A 244 13.04 0.21 21.74
N ASN A 245 12.99 0.54 23.04
CA ASN A 245 13.27 -0.43 24.11
C ASN A 245 12.23 -1.55 24.17
N ALA A 246 10.94 -1.24 23.97
CA ALA A 246 9.87 -2.23 23.86
C ALA A 246 10.09 -3.15 22.65
N TYR A 247 10.46 -2.58 21.50
CA TYR A 247 10.81 -3.33 20.30
C TYR A 247 12.03 -4.24 20.51
N ALA A 248 13.10 -3.70 21.12
CA ALA A 248 14.31 -4.44 21.45
C ALA A 248 14.05 -5.58 22.45
N ALA A 249 13.14 -5.39 23.41
CA ALA A 249 12.74 -6.46 24.35
C ALA A 249 12.04 -7.61 23.62
N LEU A 250 11.17 -7.31 22.66
CA LEU A 250 10.56 -8.32 21.81
C LEU A 250 11.61 -9.02 20.94
N LEU A 251 12.52 -8.27 20.29
CA LEU A 251 13.60 -8.84 19.49
C LEU A 251 14.49 -9.77 20.30
N ARG A 252 14.87 -9.39 21.52
CA ARG A 252 15.67 -10.25 22.42
C ARG A 252 14.97 -11.59 22.73
N LYS A 253 13.64 -11.55 22.93
CA LYS A 253 12.86 -12.77 23.15
C LYS A 253 12.87 -13.67 21.90
N TRP A 254 12.69 -13.07 20.73
CA TRP A 254 12.74 -13.78 19.46
C TRP A 254 14.12 -14.38 19.18
N VAL A 255 15.19 -13.58 19.26
CA VAL A 255 16.57 -14.04 19.04
C VAL A 255 16.93 -15.18 20.00
N ARG A 256 16.57 -15.07 21.29
CA ARG A 256 16.79 -16.15 22.25
C ARG A 256 16.09 -17.44 21.84
N GLN A 257 14.86 -17.38 21.37
CA GLN A 257 14.11 -18.54 20.92
C GLN A 257 14.71 -19.13 19.65
N GLU A 258 15.08 -18.30 18.67
CA GLU A 258 15.74 -18.73 17.43
C GLU A 258 17.09 -19.40 17.75
N THR A 259 17.92 -18.77 18.58
CA THR A 259 19.21 -19.34 19.00
C THR A 259 19.05 -20.68 19.72
N THR A 260 18.02 -20.84 20.56
CA THR A 260 17.77 -22.15 21.22
C THR A 260 17.34 -23.21 20.21
N SER A 261 16.52 -22.85 19.24
CA SER A 261 16.10 -23.76 18.16
C SER A 261 17.28 -24.16 17.27
N ASP A 262 18.11 -23.20 16.86
CA ASP A 262 19.32 -23.46 16.07
C ASP A 262 20.33 -24.33 16.84
N GLY A 263 20.47 -24.10 18.14
CA GLY A 263 21.28 -24.96 19.01
C GLY A 263 20.80 -26.40 19.08
N LEU A 264 19.47 -26.61 19.16
CA LEU A 264 18.89 -27.96 19.10
C LEU A 264 19.12 -28.61 17.73
N ILE A 265 18.93 -27.90 16.65
CA ILE A 265 19.19 -28.38 15.28
C ILE A 265 20.67 -28.76 15.13
N ALA A 266 21.58 -27.90 15.57
CA ALA A 266 23.01 -28.17 15.54
C ALA A 266 23.39 -29.43 16.34
N PHE A 267 22.75 -29.64 17.51
CA PHE A 267 22.94 -30.83 18.29
C PHE A 267 22.49 -32.10 17.54
N PHE A 268 21.29 -32.09 16.93
CA PHE A 268 20.83 -33.26 16.17
C PHE A 268 21.68 -33.50 14.91
N VAL A 269 22.16 -32.48 14.25
CA VAL A 269 23.11 -32.58 13.12
C VAL A 269 24.42 -33.20 13.60
N LEU A 270 24.96 -32.72 14.73
CA LEU A 270 26.20 -33.28 15.32
C LEU A 270 26.06 -34.77 15.62
N VAL A 271 24.98 -35.19 16.30
CA VAL A 271 24.71 -36.62 16.62
C VAL A 271 24.61 -37.44 15.34
N ARG A 272 23.85 -36.96 14.36
CA ARG A 272 23.67 -37.62 13.07
C ARG A 272 25.00 -37.81 12.32
N ASP A 273 25.77 -36.76 12.19
CA ASP A 273 27.02 -36.77 11.41
C ASP A 273 28.09 -37.60 12.14
N SER A 274 28.14 -37.52 13.50
CA SER A 274 29.05 -38.37 14.31
C SER A 274 28.77 -39.87 14.14
N VAL A 275 27.51 -40.27 14.16
CA VAL A 275 27.13 -41.66 13.93
C VAL A 275 27.48 -42.10 12.51
N ALA A 276 27.19 -41.26 11.52
CA ALA A 276 27.53 -41.55 10.14
C ALA A 276 29.05 -41.73 9.94
N TYR A 277 29.85 -40.83 10.50
CA TYR A 277 31.33 -40.93 10.43
C TYR A 277 31.88 -42.12 11.19
N ALA A 278 31.31 -42.47 12.36
CA ALA A 278 31.70 -43.68 13.07
C ALA A 278 31.43 -44.95 12.25
N VAL A 279 30.28 -45.00 11.53
CA VAL A 279 29.99 -46.10 10.60
C VAL A 279 31.00 -46.14 9.44
N LEU A 280 31.33 -45.01 8.84
CA LEU A 280 32.31 -44.92 7.76
C LEU A 280 33.69 -45.42 8.23
N ILE A 281 34.17 -44.94 9.38
CA ILE A 281 35.45 -45.38 9.97
C ILE A 281 35.45 -46.87 10.23
N ALA A 282 34.36 -47.42 10.79
CA ALA A 282 34.25 -48.87 11.04
C ALA A 282 34.29 -49.69 9.73
N GLN A 283 33.73 -49.17 8.61
CA GLN A 283 33.80 -49.84 7.30
C GLN A 283 35.23 -49.84 6.72
N VAL A 284 35.98 -48.73 6.88
CA VAL A 284 37.41 -48.66 6.51
C VAL A 284 38.25 -49.63 7.30
N LEU A 285 38.10 -49.65 8.63
CA LEU A 285 38.85 -50.58 9.51
C LEU A 285 38.55 -52.04 9.22
N ARG A 286 37.36 -52.36 8.75
CA ARG A 286 36.97 -53.72 8.31
C ARG A 286 37.43 -54.04 6.86
N GLY A 287 38.12 -53.14 6.18
CA GLY A 287 38.58 -53.33 4.81
C GLY A 287 37.47 -53.38 3.75
N ARG A 288 36.24 -52.92 4.08
CA ARG A 288 35.10 -52.96 3.15
C ARG A 288 35.05 -51.76 2.18
N ILE A 289 35.66 -50.66 2.53
CA ILE A 289 35.82 -49.48 1.67
C ILE A 289 37.27 -48.99 1.73
N THR A 290 37.71 -48.38 0.64
CA THR A 290 39.06 -47.81 0.51
C THR A 290 39.14 -46.45 1.23
N PRO A 291 40.35 -45.94 1.55
CA PRO A 291 40.52 -44.58 2.05
C PRO A 291 39.97 -43.50 1.13
N SER A 292 40.02 -43.71 -0.18
CA SER A 292 39.44 -42.79 -1.17
C SER A 292 37.92 -42.83 -1.17
N ASP A 293 37.31 -43.99 -1.01
CA ASP A 293 35.84 -44.12 -0.82
C ASP A 293 35.39 -43.43 0.49
N PHE A 294 36.19 -43.51 1.54
CA PHE A 294 35.91 -42.78 2.76
C PHE A 294 35.80 -41.28 2.53
N VAL A 295 36.73 -40.69 1.80
CA VAL A 295 36.70 -39.25 1.45
C VAL A 295 35.45 -38.92 0.65
N LEU A 296 35.05 -39.75 -0.30
CA LEU A 296 33.82 -39.56 -1.10
C LEU A 296 32.60 -39.56 -0.17
N TYR A 297 32.43 -40.64 0.64
CA TYR A 297 31.24 -40.77 1.48
C TYR A 297 31.20 -39.73 2.62
N PHE A 298 32.33 -39.31 3.13
CA PHE A 298 32.44 -38.22 4.09
C PHE A 298 31.89 -36.90 3.51
N GLY A 299 32.32 -36.53 2.29
CA GLY A 299 31.82 -35.36 1.60
C GLY A 299 30.34 -35.45 1.24
N LEU A 300 29.86 -36.66 0.91
CA LEU A 300 28.44 -36.89 0.62
C LEU A 300 27.55 -36.77 1.87
N VAL A 301 27.97 -37.27 3.04
CA VAL A 301 27.24 -37.08 4.30
C VAL A 301 27.14 -35.62 4.67
N THR A 302 28.23 -34.88 4.57
CA THR A 302 28.25 -33.43 4.84
C THR A 302 27.32 -32.66 3.87
N GLY A 303 27.39 -32.96 2.57
CA GLY A 303 26.53 -32.33 1.56
C GLY A 303 25.05 -32.70 1.73
N PHE A 304 24.74 -33.96 2.05
CA PHE A 304 23.37 -34.41 2.36
C PHE A 304 22.76 -33.63 3.52
N SER A 305 23.57 -33.35 4.55
CA SER A 305 23.18 -32.51 5.69
C SER A 305 22.78 -31.11 5.25
N ALA A 306 23.56 -30.50 4.35
CA ALA A 306 23.28 -29.16 3.83
C ALA A 306 21.96 -29.13 3.03
N TRP A 307 21.74 -30.11 2.15
CA TRP A 307 20.52 -30.19 1.32
C TRP A 307 19.25 -30.42 2.14
N THR A 308 19.28 -31.29 3.16
CA THR A 308 18.11 -31.55 4.01
C THR A 308 17.76 -30.35 4.88
N LEU A 309 18.74 -29.64 5.42
CA LEU A 309 18.52 -28.42 6.18
C LEU A 309 18.04 -27.28 5.27
N GLY A 310 18.61 -27.18 4.07
CA GLY A 310 18.17 -26.25 3.05
C GLY A 310 16.70 -26.44 2.65
N LEU A 311 16.27 -27.69 2.44
CA LEU A 311 14.88 -28.04 2.15
C LEU A 311 13.94 -27.56 3.29
N ALA A 312 14.32 -27.84 4.55
CA ALA A 312 13.53 -27.45 5.71
C ALA A 312 13.35 -25.91 5.78
N ARG A 313 14.42 -25.14 5.53
CA ARG A 313 14.37 -23.68 5.50
C ARG A 313 13.48 -23.15 4.37
N GLN A 314 13.61 -23.71 3.15
CA GLN A 314 12.81 -23.24 2.01
C GLN A 314 11.30 -23.50 2.17
N VAL A 315 10.91 -24.66 2.72
CA VAL A 315 9.51 -24.95 3.05
C VAL A 315 8.96 -23.94 4.05
N ASN A 316 9.78 -23.55 5.03
CA ASN A 316 9.40 -22.55 6.00
C ASN A 316 9.26 -21.15 5.40
N GLU A 317 10.20 -20.70 4.59
CA GLU A 317 10.15 -19.40 3.91
C GLU A 317 8.92 -19.29 3.00
N LEU A 318 8.58 -20.38 2.28
CA LEU A 318 7.33 -20.46 1.51
C LEU A 318 6.09 -20.34 2.40
N HIS A 319 6.12 -20.90 3.60
CA HIS A 319 5.01 -20.76 4.54
C HIS A 319 4.86 -19.31 5.01
N LEU A 320 5.95 -18.65 5.38
CA LEU A 320 5.94 -17.23 5.77
C LEU A 320 5.48 -16.33 4.64
N ALA A 321 6.00 -16.52 3.43
CA ALA A 321 5.56 -15.79 2.24
C ALA A 321 4.06 -16.01 1.95
N SER A 322 3.52 -17.20 2.23
CA SER A 322 2.08 -17.48 2.11
C SER A 322 1.25 -16.69 3.12
N LEU A 323 1.74 -16.50 4.34
CA LEU A 323 1.05 -15.70 5.36
C LEU A 323 0.99 -14.22 4.94
N GLU A 324 2.08 -13.68 4.44
CA GLU A 324 2.13 -12.33 3.88
C GLU A 324 1.25 -12.19 2.62
N CYS A 325 1.19 -13.24 1.78
CA CYS A 325 0.31 -13.30 0.62
C CYS A 325 -1.19 -13.25 1.00
N ASN A 326 -1.58 -13.81 2.15
CA ASN A 326 -2.95 -13.66 2.66
C ASN A 326 -3.29 -12.19 2.93
N ASP A 327 -2.37 -11.44 3.53
CA ASP A 327 -2.56 -10.01 3.79
C ASP A 327 -2.60 -9.19 2.48
N TYR A 328 -1.75 -9.53 1.51
CA TYR A 328 -1.76 -8.95 0.17
C TYR A 328 -3.09 -9.20 -0.55
N ARG A 329 -3.57 -10.44 -0.56
CA ARG A 329 -4.85 -10.82 -1.18
C ARG A 329 -6.04 -10.20 -0.46
N ALA A 330 -5.98 -10.08 0.88
CA ALA A 330 -7.03 -9.46 1.68
C ALA A 330 -7.31 -8.00 1.29
N PHE A 331 -6.31 -7.29 0.77
CA PHE A 331 -6.49 -5.94 0.22
C PHE A 331 -6.96 -5.97 -1.23
N LEU A 332 -6.35 -6.79 -2.08
CA LEU A 332 -6.75 -6.86 -3.50
C LEU A 332 -8.18 -7.39 -3.71
N GLU A 333 -8.60 -8.31 -2.84
CA GLU A 333 -9.93 -8.93 -2.88
C GLU A 333 -10.98 -8.12 -2.08
N LEU A 334 -10.66 -6.87 -1.65
CA LEU A 334 -11.66 -6.00 -1.05
C LEU A 334 -12.79 -5.76 -2.06
N PRO A 335 -14.05 -6.03 -1.66
CA PRO A 335 -15.18 -5.79 -2.54
C PRO A 335 -15.36 -4.29 -2.74
N ASP A 336 -15.61 -3.91 -3.98
CA ASP A 336 -16.10 -2.59 -4.33
C ASP A 336 -17.63 -2.66 -4.38
N GLN A 337 -18.29 -1.70 -3.75
CA GLN A 337 -19.77 -1.65 -3.68
C GLN A 337 -20.37 -0.94 -4.90
N LEU A 338 -19.59 -0.02 -5.48
CA LEU A 338 -20.03 0.77 -6.62
C LEU A 338 -19.86 -0.01 -7.93
N ARG A 339 -20.88 0.11 -8.79
CA ARG A 339 -20.88 -0.55 -10.10
C ARG A 339 -19.82 0.05 -11.03
N ARG A 340 -18.99 -0.79 -11.65
CA ARG A 340 -17.92 -0.39 -12.57
C ARG A 340 -18.17 -0.77 -14.01
N GLU A 341 -18.99 -1.78 -14.26
CA GLU A 341 -19.32 -2.26 -15.59
C GLU A 341 -20.82 -2.10 -15.85
N GLY A 342 -21.15 -1.55 -16.99
CA GLY A 342 -22.53 -1.20 -17.34
C GLY A 342 -23.07 -0.10 -16.43
N GLY A 343 -24.39 0.04 -16.38
CA GLY A 343 -25.10 1.03 -15.56
C GLY A 343 -26.10 1.82 -16.36
N ALA A 344 -26.91 2.61 -15.66
CA ALA A 344 -27.84 3.53 -16.29
C ALA A 344 -27.06 4.61 -17.03
N PRO A 345 -27.52 5.08 -18.21
CA PRO A 345 -26.91 6.19 -18.91
C PRO A 345 -27.06 7.48 -18.09
N LEU A 346 -26.09 8.38 -18.22
CA LEU A 346 -26.18 9.70 -17.59
C LEU A 346 -27.39 10.46 -18.17
N PRO A 347 -28.22 11.07 -17.31
CA PRO A 347 -29.38 11.81 -17.76
C PRO A 347 -28.98 13.09 -18.46
N GLY A 348 -29.37 13.25 -19.73
CA GLY A 348 -29.33 14.52 -20.46
C GLY A 348 -28.02 14.97 -21.06
N GLY A 349 -26.93 14.15 -21.01
CA GLY A 349 -25.58 14.54 -21.47
C GLY A 349 -24.79 15.37 -20.46
N ASP A 350 -23.52 15.67 -20.78
CA ASP A 350 -22.51 16.17 -19.83
C ASP A 350 -22.77 17.59 -19.24
N ALA A 351 -23.71 18.37 -19.78
CA ALA A 351 -23.94 19.77 -19.36
C ALA A 351 -25.37 20.08 -18.86
N THR A 352 -26.25 19.09 -18.77
CA THR A 352 -27.64 19.33 -18.37
C THR A 352 -27.77 19.40 -16.86
N PRO A 353 -28.40 20.46 -16.29
CA PRO A 353 -28.63 20.55 -14.85
C PRO A 353 -29.34 19.30 -14.31
N CYS A 354 -28.88 18.79 -13.20
CA CYS A 354 -29.36 17.54 -12.63
C CYS A 354 -30.28 17.81 -11.43
N GLU A 355 -31.43 17.17 -11.42
CA GLU A 355 -32.26 17.05 -10.22
C GLU A 355 -31.62 16.08 -9.25
N ILE A 356 -31.59 16.43 -7.96
CA ILE A 356 -31.01 15.58 -6.91
C ILE A 356 -32.06 15.37 -5.82
N ALA A 357 -32.27 14.12 -5.42
CA ALA A 357 -33.15 13.77 -4.33
C ALA A 357 -32.43 12.88 -3.31
N PHE A 358 -32.55 13.26 -2.05
CA PHE A 358 -32.23 12.44 -0.87
C PHE A 358 -33.56 11.93 -0.30
N ASP A 359 -33.65 10.60 -0.14
CA ASP A 359 -34.88 9.96 0.32
C ASP A 359 -34.55 9.08 1.55
N HIS A 360 -34.93 9.56 2.74
CA HIS A 360 -34.69 8.91 4.04
C HIS A 360 -33.26 8.42 4.27
N VAL A 361 -32.27 9.23 3.84
CA VAL A 361 -30.85 8.88 3.87
C VAL A 361 -30.33 8.86 5.30
N GLN A 362 -29.72 7.72 5.67
CA GLN A 362 -28.99 7.54 6.92
C GLN A 362 -27.55 7.15 6.60
N PHE A 363 -26.63 7.62 7.46
CA PHE A 363 -25.22 7.27 7.31
C PHE A 363 -24.47 7.27 8.64
N SER A 364 -23.60 6.27 8.82
CA SER A 364 -22.67 6.16 9.94
C SER A 364 -21.28 5.80 9.41
N TYR A 365 -20.25 6.51 9.86
CA TYR A 365 -18.88 6.09 9.58
C TYR A 365 -18.55 4.77 10.27
N ALA A 366 -17.71 3.96 9.64
CA ALA A 366 -17.27 2.69 10.21
C ALA A 366 -16.64 2.89 11.61
N GLY A 367 -17.19 2.21 12.62
CA GLY A 367 -16.74 2.32 14.02
C GLY A 367 -17.39 3.46 14.83
N SER A 368 -18.28 4.26 14.23
CA SER A 368 -19.06 5.25 14.98
C SER A 368 -20.26 4.60 15.67
N GLU A 369 -20.48 4.96 16.95
CA GLU A 369 -21.65 4.50 17.72
C GLU A 369 -22.93 5.27 17.38
N ARG A 370 -22.79 6.47 16.82
CA ARG A 370 -23.92 7.35 16.46
C ARG A 370 -23.95 7.62 14.98
N PRO A 371 -25.13 7.62 14.36
CA PRO A 371 -25.28 8.01 12.96
C PRO A 371 -24.88 9.49 12.78
N THR A 372 -24.15 9.76 11.70
CA THR A 372 -23.75 11.13 11.31
C THR A 372 -24.90 11.83 10.60
N LEU A 373 -25.66 11.10 9.79
CA LEU A 373 -26.88 11.58 9.16
C LEU A 373 -28.04 10.67 9.55
N GLN A 374 -29.20 11.28 9.87
CA GLN A 374 -30.37 10.60 10.38
C GLN A 374 -31.59 11.06 9.58
N ASP A 375 -32.17 10.16 8.78
CA ASP A 375 -33.43 10.41 8.05
C ASP A 375 -33.41 11.70 7.23
N LEU A 376 -32.34 11.90 6.43
CA LEU A 376 -32.15 13.12 5.65
C LEU A 376 -32.95 13.01 4.34
N SER A 377 -33.97 13.88 4.18
CA SER A 377 -34.82 13.91 3.00
C SER A 377 -34.93 15.34 2.46
N PHE A 378 -34.58 15.55 1.20
CA PHE A 378 -34.75 16.81 0.48
C PHE A 378 -34.61 16.59 -1.03
N GLN A 379 -35.14 17.52 -1.82
CA GLN A 379 -35.06 17.50 -3.27
C GLN A 379 -34.53 18.85 -3.77
N VAL A 380 -33.62 18.81 -4.74
CA VAL A 380 -33.01 19.98 -5.39
C VAL A 380 -33.40 20.00 -6.85
N ARG A 381 -33.96 21.13 -7.29
CA ARG A 381 -34.38 21.33 -8.69
C ARG A 381 -33.17 21.51 -9.59
N PRO A 382 -33.28 21.15 -10.87
CA PRO A 382 -32.23 21.45 -11.85
C PRO A 382 -31.89 22.94 -11.88
N GLY A 383 -30.60 23.27 -11.71
CA GLY A 383 -30.12 24.65 -11.69
C GLY A 383 -30.32 25.42 -10.38
N GLU A 384 -30.87 24.81 -9.34
CA GLU A 384 -31.08 25.43 -8.03
C GLU A 384 -29.76 25.55 -7.25
N LYS A 385 -29.57 26.67 -6.56
CA LYS A 385 -28.42 26.95 -5.67
C LYS A 385 -28.82 26.73 -4.22
N ILE A 386 -28.27 25.72 -3.58
CA ILE A 386 -28.55 25.35 -2.19
C ILE A 386 -27.42 25.75 -1.27
N ALA A 387 -27.72 26.45 -0.19
CA ALA A 387 -26.79 26.62 0.93
C ALA A 387 -27.04 25.56 2.00
N LEU A 388 -26.01 24.81 2.34
CA LEU A 388 -26.04 23.85 3.46
C LEU A 388 -25.35 24.45 4.69
N VAL A 389 -26.14 24.80 5.69
CA VAL A 389 -25.72 25.56 6.87
C VAL A 389 -25.90 24.71 8.13
N GLY A 390 -25.11 24.97 9.18
CA GLY A 390 -25.22 24.29 10.47
C GLY A 390 -23.91 24.35 11.24
N LEU A 391 -23.96 23.95 12.49
CA LEU A 391 -22.78 23.89 13.37
C LEU A 391 -21.74 22.88 12.87
N ASN A 392 -20.51 22.99 13.43
CA ASN A 392 -19.47 22.00 13.16
C ASN A 392 -19.93 20.61 13.61
N GLY A 393 -19.68 19.58 12.78
CA GLY A 393 -20.12 18.22 13.06
C GLY A 393 -21.60 17.92 12.74
N ALA A 394 -22.36 18.87 12.17
CA ALA A 394 -23.77 18.64 11.80
C ALA A 394 -23.95 17.64 10.62
N GLY A 395 -22.87 17.26 9.90
CA GLY A 395 -22.93 16.30 8.79
C GLY A 395 -22.86 16.92 7.39
N LYS A 396 -22.59 18.22 7.26
CA LYS A 396 -22.59 18.94 5.97
C LYS A 396 -21.64 18.33 4.93
N THR A 397 -20.35 18.22 5.23
CA THR A 397 -19.35 17.61 4.35
C THR A 397 -19.65 16.12 4.06
N THR A 398 -20.21 15.40 5.06
CA THR A 398 -20.63 14.00 4.89
C THR A 398 -21.77 13.89 3.89
N CYS A 399 -22.76 14.79 3.94
CA CYS A 399 -23.84 14.86 2.98
C CYS A 399 -23.30 15.04 1.54
N MET A 400 -22.31 15.91 1.34
CA MET A 400 -21.70 16.13 0.02
C MET A 400 -20.84 14.94 -0.43
N LYS A 401 -20.13 14.29 0.47
CA LYS A 401 -19.39 13.06 0.15
C LYS A 401 -20.33 11.93 -0.30
N LEU A 402 -21.49 11.79 0.31
CA LEU A 402 -22.54 10.86 -0.11
C LEU A 402 -23.13 11.24 -1.48
N LEU A 403 -23.41 12.53 -1.69
CA LEU A 403 -23.89 13.05 -2.96
C LEU A 403 -22.92 12.71 -4.10
N CYS A 404 -21.62 12.91 -3.88
CA CYS A 404 -20.58 12.57 -4.87
C CYS A 404 -20.41 11.06 -5.08
N GLY A 405 -21.06 10.19 -4.29
CA GLY A 405 -20.86 8.74 -4.36
C GLY A 405 -19.53 8.26 -3.78
N LEU A 406 -18.84 9.08 -2.97
CA LEU A 406 -17.63 8.67 -2.25
C LEU A 406 -17.95 7.69 -1.11
N TYR A 407 -19.16 7.75 -0.58
CA TYR A 407 -19.75 6.83 0.38
C TYR A 407 -21.13 6.38 -0.08
N GLN A 408 -21.56 5.23 0.45
CA GLN A 408 -22.91 4.74 0.26
C GLN A 408 -23.75 5.01 1.52
N PRO A 409 -25.04 5.39 1.39
CA PRO A 409 -25.93 5.52 2.54
C PRO A 409 -26.13 4.16 3.23
N SER A 410 -26.20 4.16 4.57
CA SER A 410 -26.48 2.97 5.36
C SER A 410 -27.95 2.54 5.23
N ALA A 411 -28.86 3.49 4.98
CA ALA A 411 -30.27 3.29 4.66
C ALA A 411 -30.79 4.49 3.85
N GLY A 412 -31.91 4.30 3.16
CA GLY A 412 -32.43 5.29 2.22
C GLY A 412 -31.70 5.27 0.89
N GLU A 413 -31.96 6.26 0.03
CA GLU A 413 -31.35 6.31 -1.30
C GLU A 413 -31.12 7.76 -1.78
N ILE A 414 -30.12 7.91 -2.67
CA ILE A 414 -29.84 9.17 -3.36
C ILE A 414 -30.14 8.95 -4.82
N ARG A 415 -30.88 9.89 -5.43
CA ARG A 415 -31.27 9.84 -6.84
C ARG A 415 -30.77 11.05 -7.59
N GLY A 416 -30.32 10.82 -8.83
CA GLY A 416 -30.04 11.85 -9.83
C GLY A 416 -31.02 11.71 -10.99
N ASN A 417 -31.85 12.75 -11.27
CA ASN A 417 -32.92 12.72 -12.27
C ASN A 417 -33.82 11.46 -12.17
N GLY A 418 -34.19 11.07 -10.93
CA GLY A 418 -35.04 9.92 -10.64
C GLY A 418 -34.33 8.56 -10.61
N VAL A 419 -33.10 8.44 -11.07
CA VAL A 419 -32.32 7.18 -11.08
C VAL A 419 -31.45 7.11 -9.83
N LYS A 420 -31.38 5.95 -9.18
CA LYS A 420 -30.56 5.74 -7.98
C LYS A 420 -29.07 5.88 -8.29
N SER A 421 -28.33 6.54 -7.41
CA SER A 421 -26.88 6.73 -7.56
C SER A 421 -26.11 5.42 -7.73
N THR A 422 -26.62 4.32 -7.12
CA THR A 422 -26.02 2.98 -7.20
C THR A 422 -26.28 2.25 -8.53
N GLU A 423 -27.19 2.75 -9.35
CA GLU A 423 -27.51 2.16 -10.67
C GLU A 423 -26.60 2.71 -11.78
N PHE A 424 -25.96 3.85 -11.57
CA PHE A 424 -24.97 4.40 -12.50
C PHE A 424 -23.67 3.63 -12.47
N ASN A 425 -22.91 3.69 -13.57
CA ASN A 425 -21.48 3.41 -13.52
C ASN A 425 -20.80 4.46 -12.64
N ARG A 426 -19.91 4.03 -11.73
CA ARG A 426 -19.23 4.93 -10.79
C ARG A 426 -18.47 6.05 -11.48
N ASP A 427 -17.68 5.71 -12.50
CA ASP A 427 -16.81 6.66 -13.17
C ASP A 427 -17.62 7.68 -14.00
N ASP A 428 -18.75 7.24 -14.56
CA ASP A 428 -19.70 8.15 -15.20
C ASP A 428 -20.40 9.03 -14.17
N TYR A 429 -20.84 8.48 -13.04
CA TYR A 429 -21.46 9.25 -11.97
C TYR A 429 -20.54 10.36 -11.44
N PHE A 430 -19.23 10.10 -11.32
CA PHE A 430 -18.25 11.11 -10.93
C PHE A 430 -18.09 12.26 -11.94
N LYS A 431 -18.46 12.07 -13.20
CA LYS A 431 -18.48 13.16 -14.21
C LYS A 431 -19.53 14.21 -13.93
N LEU A 432 -20.61 13.84 -13.21
CA LEU A 432 -21.67 14.78 -12.84
C LEU A 432 -21.24 15.86 -11.86
N PHE A 433 -20.15 15.68 -11.14
CA PHE A 433 -19.76 16.55 -10.04
C PHE A 433 -18.42 17.24 -10.28
N THR A 434 -18.36 18.51 -9.94
CA THR A 434 -17.11 19.18 -9.59
C THR A 434 -17.19 19.62 -8.14
N ALA A 435 -16.14 19.34 -7.35
CA ALA A 435 -16.15 19.62 -5.93
C ALA A 435 -14.85 20.34 -5.52
N VAL A 436 -15.03 21.43 -4.79
CA VAL A 436 -13.96 22.13 -4.09
C VAL A 436 -14.16 21.82 -2.60
N PHE A 437 -13.42 20.83 -2.09
CA PHE A 437 -13.44 20.47 -0.66
C PHE A 437 -12.43 21.31 0.11
N GLN A 438 -12.60 21.38 1.43
CA GLN A 438 -11.72 22.12 2.35
C GLN A 438 -10.27 21.60 2.32
N ASP A 439 -10.10 20.26 2.31
CA ASP A 439 -8.79 19.62 2.20
C ASP A 439 -8.38 19.50 0.74
N VAL A 440 -7.34 20.24 0.36
CA VAL A 440 -6.85 20.28 -1.02
C VAL A 440 -5.44 19.75 -1.11
N ASN A 441 -5.26 18.78 -2.02
CA ASN A 441 -3.96 18.32 -2.42
C ASN A 441 -3.62 18.78 -3.85
N PHE A 442 -2.45 19.39 -4.00
CA PHE A 442 -1.84 19.62 -5.29
C PHE A 442 -0.82 18.52 -5.56
N LEU A 443 -0.80 18.07 -6.81
CA LEU A 443 0.13 17.03 -7.25
C LEU A 443 1.48 17.68 -7.62
N PRO A 444 2.59 16.94 -7.50
CA PRO A 444 3.91 17.42 -7.93
C PRO A 444 4.06 17.36 -9.45
N VAL A 445 3.19 18.08 -10.14
CA VAL A 445 3.13 18.25 -11.60
C VAL A 445 3.00 19.73 -11.92
N SER A 446 2.94 20.11 -13.20
CA SER A 446 2.81 21.51 -13.59
C SER A 446 1.51 22.15 -13.08
N VAL A 447 1.48 23.49 -13.05
CA VAL A 447 0.26 24.26 -12.72
C VAL A 447 -0.86 23.89 -13.69
N ALA A 448 -0.58 23.80 -14.98
CA ALA A 448 -1.57 23.41 -15.99
C ALA A 448 -2.16 22.02 -15.72
N GLN A 449 -1.32 21.02 -15.43
CA GLN A 449 -1.78 19.68 -15.10
C GLN A 449 -2.55 19.63 -13.78
N ASN A 450 -2.24 20.50 -12.81
CA ASN A 450 -3.02 20.62 -11.57
C ASN A 450 -4.41 21.23 -11.81
N VAL A 451 -4.60 22.04 -12.84
CA VAL A 451 -5.90 22.55 -13.25
C VAL A 451 -6.68 21.49 -14.04
N ALA A 452 -6.04 20.89 -15.05
CA ALA A 452 -6.70 19.95 -15.94
C ALA A 452 -6.94 18.57 -15.31
N LEU A 453 -6.07 18.12 -14.39
CA LEU A 453 -6.05 16.79 -13.80
C LEU A 453 -6.04 15.65 -14.83
N CYS A 454 -5.32 15.86 -15.94
CA CYS A 454 -5.10 14.86 -16.99
C CYS A 454 -3.63 14.83 -17.41
N VAL A 455 -3.27 13.86 -18.25
CA VAL A 455 -1.94 13.79 -18.84
C VAL A 455 -1.73 14.93 -19.83
N ALA A 456 -0.47 15.31 -20.08
CA ALA A 456 -0.14 16.48 -20.90
C ALA A 456 -0.70 16.38 -22.32
N GLU A 457 -0.74 15.16 -22.87
CA GLU A 457 -1.21 14.88 -24.23
C GLU A 457 -2.73 15.06 -24.42
N GLU A 458 -3.50 14.97 -23.34
CA GLU A 458 -4.97 15.10 -23.32
C GLU A 458 -5.42 16.49 -22.86
N MET A 459 -4.48 17.34 -22.47
CA MET A 459 -4.76 18.65 -21.88
C MET A 459 -5.04 19.70 -22.95
N ASP A 460 -6.16 20.40 -22.84
CA ASP A 460 -6.45 21.60 -23.60
C ASP A 460 -5.84 22.82 -22.91
N GLU A 461 -4.65 23.23 -23.36
CA GLU A 461 -3.91 24.37 -22.80
C GLU A 461 -4.67 25.69 -22.94
N ALA A 462 -5.39 25.90 -24.04
CA ALA A 462 -6.17 27.13 -24.26
C ALA A 462 -7.32 27.21 -23.22
N LYS A 463 -7.99 26.09 -22.97
CA LYS A 463 -9.01 26.01 -21.92
C LYS A 463 -8.41 26.19 -20.52
N VAL A 464 -7.22 25.65 -20.24
CA VAL A 464 -6.52 25.90 -18.97
C VAL A 464 -6.22 27.37 -18.78
N ALA A 465 -5.61 28.04 -19.78
CA ALA A 465 -5.29 29.45 -19.70
C ALA A 465 -6.55 30.31 -19.49
N HIS A 466 -7.64 29.99 -20.18
CA HIS A 466 -8.92 30.65 -20.00
C HIS A 466 -9.47 30.48 -18.56
N CYS A 467 -9.49 29.27 -18.04
CA CYS A 467 -9.97 29.00 -16.67
C CYS A 467 -9.10 29.68 -15.60
N VAL A 468 -7.78 29.70 -15.79
CA VAL A 468 -6.84 30.37 -14.90
C VAL A 468 -7.08 31.90 -14.92
N SER A 469 -7.36 32.46 -16.09
CA SER A 469 -7.72 33.87 -16.24
C SER A 469 -9.04 34.20 -15.55
N GLN A 470 -10.08 33.39 -15.76
CA GLN A 470 -11.37 33.57 -15.07
C GLN A 470 -11.22 33.46 -13.55
N ALA A 471 -10.34 32.58 -13.05
CA ALA A 471 -10.03 32.46 -11.64
C ALA A 471 -9.23 33.66 -11.08
N GLY A 472 -8.70 34.54 -11.94
CA GLY A 472 -7.94 35.73 -11.56
C GLY A 472 -6.51 35.42 -11.14
N LEU A 473 -5.87 34.45 -11.80
CA LEU A 473 -4.49 34.05 -11.53
C LEU A 473 -3.50 34.47 -12.63
N SER A 474 -3.94 35.14 -13.72
CA SER A 474 -3.08 35.47 -14.86
C SER A 474 -1.80 36.19 -14.44
N ALA A 475 -1.92 37.27 -13.68
CA ALA A 475 -0.76 38.06 -13.23
C ALA A 475 0.24 37.23 -12.37
N ARG A 476 -0.25 36.26 -11.62
CA ARG A 476 0.60 35.37 -10.82
C ARG A 476 1.31 34.34 -11.69
N ILE A 477 0.61 33.78 -12.69
CA ILE A 477 1.19 32.81 -13.61
C ILE A 477 2.27 33.44 -14.48
N GLU A 478 2.08 34.66 -14.94
CA GLU A 478 3.07 35.42 -15.71
C GLU A 478 4.38 35.69 -14.94
N GLN A 479 4.32 35.73 -13.61
CA GLN A 479 5.48 35.88 -12.74
C GLN A 479 6.25 34.58 -12.51
N LEU A 480 5.71 33.42 -12.92
CA LEU A 480 6.36 32.12 -12.73
C LEU A 480 7.40 31.88 -13.85
N PRO A 481 8.50 31.18 -13.56
CA PRO A 481 9.60 30.96 -14.51
C PRO A 481 9.16 30.36 -15.84
N ASP A 482 8.26 29.37 -15.80
CA ASP A 482 7.77 28.64 -16.96
C ASP A 482 6.24 28.83 -17.14
N GLY A 483 5.66 29.91 -16.57
CA GLY A 483 4.24 30.15 -16.62
C GLY A 483 3.39 28.98 -16.14
N LEU A 484 2.44 28.53 -16.98
CA LEU A 484 1.57 27.38 -16.69
C LEU A 484 2.32 26.04 -16.57
N HIS A 485 3.52 25.91 -17.14
CA HIS A 485 4.33 24.70 -17.09
C HIS A 485 5.23 24.64 -15.84
N THR A 486 5.26 25.69 -15.02
CA THR A 486 6.01 25.67 -13.77
C THR A 486 5.52 24.53 -12.88
N MET A 487 6.46 23.71 -12.42
CA MET A 487 6.17 22.58 -11.53
C MET A 487 5.71 23.05 -10.16
N MET A 488 4.90 22.26 -9.49
CA MET A 488 4.45 22.48 -8.11
C MET A 488 5.16 21.50 -7.18
N ASP A 489 5.25 21.86 -5.88
CA ASP A 489 5.90 21.10 -4.81
C ASP A 489 7.44 21.24 -4.75
N LYS A 490 7.87 22.19 -3.91
CA LYS A 490 9.30 22.46 -3.60
C LYS A 490 10.04 21.32 -2.90
N GLN A 491 9.35 20.29 -2.42
CA GLN A 491 10.00 19.11 -1.86
C GLN A 491 10.59 18.21 -2.96
N ILE A 492 10.10 18.34 -4.19
CA ILE A 492 10.53 17.52 -5.33
C ILE A 492 11.33 18.36 -6.34
N TYR A 493 10.93 19.61 -6.58
CA TYR A 493 11.51 20.47 -7.61
C TYR A 493 12.05 21.77 -7.00
N GLU A 494 13.31 22.12 -7.25
CA GLU A 494 13.96 23.33 -6.71
C GLU A 494 13.26 24.62 -7.17
N ASN A 495 12.84 24.69 -8.44
CA ASN A 495 12.19 25.86 -9.03
C ASN A 495 10.65 25.77 -9.01
N ALA A 496 10.09 24.98 -8.11
CA ALA A 496 8.65 24.82 -8.03
C ALA A 496 7.94 26.10 -7.57
N ALA A 497 6.74 26.32 -8.12
CA ALA A 497 5.86 27.39 -7.66
C ALA A 497 5.31 27.07 -6.26
N ASP A 498 5.26 28.09 -5.43
CA ASP A 498 4.51 28.08 -4.18
C ASP A 498 3.37 29.12 -4.27
N PHE A 499 2.20 28.72 -3.79
CA PHE A 499 1.00 29.54 -3.83
C PHE A 499 0.53 29.84 -2.41
N SER A 500 0.14 31.09 -2.17
CA SER A 500 -0.55 31.50 -0.95
C SER A 500 -1.90 30.78 -0.81
N GLY A 501 -2.51 30.80 0.38
CA GLY A 501 -3.81 30.17 0.63
C GLY A 501 -4.89 30.66 -0.35
N GLY A 502 -4.93 31.97 -0.64
CA GLY A 502 -5.87 32.55 -1.58
C GLY A 502 -5.61 32.16 -3.04
N GLU A 503 -4.34 32.10 -3.45
CA GLU A 503 -3.97 31.64 -4.80
C GLU A 503 -4.29 30.16 -4.99
N ARG A 504 -4.10 29.34 -3.96
CA ARG A 504 -4.51 27.92 -3.96
C ARG A 504 -6.01 27.76 -4.17
N GLN A 505 -6.83 28.57 -3.51
CA GLN A 505 -8.28 28.54 -3.69
C GLN A 505 -8.69 28.98 -5.11
N ARG A 506 -8.05 30.02 -5.66
CA ARG A 506 -8.26 30.43 -7.06
C ARG A 506 -7.83 29.33 -8.05
N LEU A 507 -6.77 28.58 -7.73
CA LEU A 507 -6.35 27.45 -8.57
C LEU A 507 -7.38 26.30 -8.54
N LEU A 508 -8.04 26.07 -7.40
CA LEU A 508 -9.16 25.14 -7.32
C LEU A 508 -10.40 25.60 -8.08
N LEU A 509 -10.65 26.91 -8.07
CA LEU A 509 -11.70 27.47 -8.91
C LEU A 509 -11.39 27.22 -10.40
N ALA A 510 -10.15 27.44 -10.84
CA ALA A 510 -9.73 27.14 -12.21
C ALA A 510 -9.92 25.65 -12.55
N ARG A 511 -9.59 24.74 -11.62
CA ARG A 511 -9.82 23.29 -11.75
C ARG A 511 -11.32 22.98 -11.91
N ALA A 512 -12.15 23.60 -11.10
CA ALA A 512 -13.60 23.40 -11.16
C ALA A 512 -14.21 23.91 -12.49
N LEU A 513 -13.73 25.06 -12.97
CA LEU A 513 -14.10 25.62 -14.28
C LEU A 513 -13.65 24.70 -15.43
N TYR A 514 -12.45 24.15 -15.35
CA TYR A 514 -11.93 23.25 -16.41
C TYR A 514 -12.74 21.95 -16.50
N LYS A 515 -13.13 21.34 -15.37
CA LYS A 515 -13.95 20.11 -15.33
C LYS A 515 -15.36 20.34 -15.89
N ASP A 516 -15.95 21.50 -15.67
CA ASP A 516 -17.21 21.95 -16.26
C ASP A 516 -18.41 21.02 -16.02
N ALA A 517 -18.57 20.50 -14.80
CA ALA A 517 -19.60 19.53 -14.45
C ALA A 517 -20.99 20.18 -14.18
N PRO A 518 -22.12 19.46 -14.39
CA PRO A 518 -23.47 19.96 -14.17
C PRO A 518 -23.82 20.24 -12.70
N VAL A 519 -23.16 19.59 -11.75
CA VAL A 519 -23.36 19.78 -10.31
C VAL A 519 -22.06 20.30 -9.68
N ILE A 520 -22.16 21.42 -8.97
CA ILE A 520 -21.02 22.10 -8.35
C ILE A 520 -21.14 22.03 -6.83
N ILE A 521 -20.09 21.60 -6.16
CA ILE A 521 -20.02 21.53 -4.70
C ILE A 521 -18.87 22.40 -4.21
N LEU A 522 -19.18 23.35 -3.33
CA LEU A 522 -18.23 24.27 -2.74
C LEU A 522 -18.27 24.13 -1.22
N ASP A 523 -17.27 23.47 -0.64
CA ASP A 523 -17.15 23.23 0.80
C ASP A 523 -16.15 24.20 1.41
N GLU A 524 -16.64 25.25 2.05
CA GLU A 524 -15.89 26.35 2.68
C GLU A 524 -14.81 26.98 1.75
N PRO A 525 -15.18 27.38 0.55
CA PRO A 525 -14.22 27.78 -0.48
C PRO A 525 -13.45 29.07 -0.16
N THR A 526 -13.74 29.75 0.94
CA THR A 526 -13.18 31.06 1.30
C THR A 526 -12.53 31.10 2.69
N ALA A 527 -12.34 29.95 3.34
CA ALA A 527 -11.86 29.88 4.73
C ALA A 527 -10.49 30.57 4.97
N ALA A 528 -9.65 30.71 3.94
CA ALA A 528 -8.30 31.31 4.01
C ALA A 528 -8.19 32.72 3.43
N LEU A 529 -9.32 33.39 3.13
CA LEU A 529 -9.35 34.70 2.45
C LEU A 529 -9.71 35.85 3.39
N ASP A 530 -9.17 37.03 3.07
CA ASP A 530 -9.64 38.28 3.63
C ASP A 530 -11.04 38.66 3.07
N PRO A 531 -11.80 39.54 3.73
CA PRO A 531 -13.18 39.87 3.33
C PRO A 531 -13.32 40.43 1.91
N ILE A 532 -12.31 41.13 1.37
CA ILE A 532 -12.34 41.72 0.01
C ILE A 532 -12.16 40.61 -1.01
N ALA A 533 -11.11 39.81 -0.86
CA ALA A 533 -10.85 38.67 -1.74
C ALA A 533 -11.98 37.62 -1.67
N GLU A 534 -12.60 37.45 -0.51
CA GLU A 534 -13.77 36.60 -0.32
C GLU A 534 -14.94 37.04 -1.21
N ASN A 535 -15.30 38.34 -1.19
CA ASN A 535 -16.39 38.86 -1.98
C ASN A 535 -16.12 38.69 -3.49
N GLU A 536 -14.90 38.98 -3.96
CA GLU A 536 -14.52 38.75 -5.36
C GLU A 536 -14.70 37.29 -5.78
N ILE A 537 -14.28 36.36 -4.95
CA ILE A 537 -14.41 34.91 -5.24
C ILE A 537 -15.88 34.49 -5.21
N TYR A 538 -16.71 35.00 -4.29
CA TYR A 538 -18.14 34.67 -4.29
C TYR A 538 -18.84 35.18 -5.56
N LEU A 539 -18.50 36.35 -6.05
CA LEU A 539 -19.03 36.84 -7.33
C LEU A 539 -18.66 35.91 -8.49
N LYS A 540 -17.41 35.42 -8.52
CA LYS A 540 -16.96 34.45 -9.53
C LYS A 540 -17.67 33.10 -9.39
N TYR A 541 -17.86 32.59 -8.15
CA TYR A 541 -18.63 31.38 -7.91
C TYR A 541 -20.10 31.56 -8.33
N SER A 542 -20.71 32.71 -8.02
CA SER A 542 -22.09 32.99 -8.43
C SER A 542 -22.24 32.98 -9.96
N GLU A 543 -21.22 33.48 -10.67
CA GLU A 543 -21.19 33.49 -12.11
C GLU A 543 -21.00 32.08 -12.71
N MET A 544 -20.06 31.30 -12.16
CA MET A 544 -19.79 29.92 -12.54
C MET A 544 -20.99 29.00 -12.34
N THR A 545 -21.81 29.24 -11.32
CA THR A 545 -22.96 28.41 -10.95
C THR A 545 -24.26 28.82 -11.68
N LYS A 546 -24.25 29.82 -12.56
CA LYS A 546 -25.44 30.18 -13.33
C LYS A 546 -25.90 29.01 -14.21
N GLY A 547 -27.17 28.63 -14.05
CA GLY A 547 -27.77 27.52 -14.80
C GLY A 547 -27.31 26.11 -14.40
N ARG A 548 -26.58 25.95 -13.29
CA ARG A 548 -26.09 24.68 -12.77
C ARG A 548 -26.62 24.41 -11.37
N THR A 549 -26.88 23.16 -11.07
CA THR A 549 -27.22 22.75 -9.70
C THR A 549 -25.98 22.94 -8.81
N SER A 550 -26.12 23.65 -7.70
CA SER A 550 -24.96 23.93 -6.86
C SER A 550 -25.23 23.86 -5.37
N PHE A 551 -24.24 23.36 -4.62
CA PHE A 551 -24.25 23.25 -3.18
C PHE A 551 -23.13 24.10 -2.58
N TYR A 552 -23.49 24.98 -1.67
CA TYR A 552 -22.57 25.81 -0.90
C TYR A 552 -22.58 25.39 0.56
N ILE A 553 -21.47 24.92 1.06
CA ILE A 553 -21.26 24.78 2.50
C ILE A 553 -20.48 25.99 2.98
N SER A 554 -21.06 26.76 3.89
CA SER A 554 -20.36 27.89 4.46
C SER A 554 -20.66 28.01 5.96
N HIS A 555 -19.63 28.35 6.72
CA HIS A 555 -19.75 28.82 8.09
C HIS A 555 -20.02 30.32 8.16
N ARG A 556 -19.85 31.05 7.05
CA ARG A 556 -20.12 32.50 6.94
C ARG A 556 -21.48 32.71 6.28
N LEU A 557 -22.46 33.09 7.08
CA LEU A 557 -23.84 33.22 6.63
C LEU A 557 -24.09 34.38 5.66
N SER A 558 -23.14 35.32 5.52
CA SER A 558 -23.18 36.36 4.49
C SER A 558 -23.26 35.78 3.07
N SER A 559 -22.61 34.64 2.84
CA SER A 559 -22.60 33.96 1.55
C SER A 559 -23.89 33.21 1.21
N THR A 560 -24.73 32.90 2.19
CA THR A 560 -26.00 32.18 1.94
C THR A 560 -27.04 33.01 1.20
N ARG A 561 -26.90 34.34 1.20
CA ARG A 561 -27.80 35.27 0.49
C ARG A 561 -27.80 35.09 -1.05
N PHE A 562 -26.76 34.49 -1.60
CA PHE A 562 -26.65 34.23 -3.04
C PHE A 562 -27.31 32.92 -3.46
N CYS A 563 -27.82 32.13 -2.50
CA CYS A 563 -28.46 30.86 -2.76
C CYS A 563 -29.99 31.02 -2.82
N ASP A 564 -30.62 30.19 -3.66
CA ASP A 564 -32.06 30.20 -3.83
C ASP A 564 -32.79 29.65 -2.62
N ARG A 565 -32.16 28.67 -1.93
CA ARG A 565 -32.71 28.01 -0.74
C ARG A 565 -31.59 27.61 0.24
N ILE A 566 -31.92 27.63 1.50
CA ILE A 566 -31.03 27.28 2.61
C ILE A 566 -31.59 26.06 3.33
N LEU A 567 -30.75 25.07 3.55
CA LEU A 567 -31.02 23.89 4.37
C LEU A 567 -30.18 24.00 5.66
N PHE A 568 -30.85 24.14 6.81
CA PHE A 568 -30.16 24.22 8.10
C PHE A 568 -30.08 22.82 8.72
N LEU A 569 -28.85 22.29 8.82
CA LEU A 569 -28.56 20.98 9.41
C LEU A 569 -28.20 21.08 10.88
N GLU A 570 -28.81 20.22 11.70
CA GLU A 570 -28.46 20.02 13.11
C GLU A 570 -28.65 18.54 13.48
N GLY A 571 -27.66 17.94 14.15
CA GLY A 571 -27.73 16.55 14.57
C GLY A 571 -27.93 15.53 13.44
N GLY A 572 -27.51 15.86 12.22
CA GLY A 572 -27.67 14.99 11.04
C GLY A 572 -29.05 15.05 10.37
N GLN A 573 -29.88 16.04 10.71
CA GLN A 573 -31.23 16.26 10.16
C GLN A 573 -31.38 17.69 9.66
N ILE A 574 -32.26 17.93 8.66
CA ILE A 574 -32.69 19.27 8.27
C ILE A 574 -33.76 19.73 9.27
N VAL A 575 -33.47 20.79 10.01
CA VAL A 575 -34.39 21.35 11.02
C VAL A 575 -35.10 22.61 10.54
N GLU A 576 -34.51 23.34 9.60
CA GLU A 576 -35.11 24.51 8.95
C GLU A 576 -34.78 24.53 7.47
N GLU A 577 -35.73 24.98 6.66
CA GLU A 577 -35.63 25.10 5.22
C GLU A 577 -36.39 26.33 4.75
N GLY A 578 -35.83 27.07 3.80
CA GLY A 578 -36.45 28.26 3.19
C GLY A 578 -35.43 29.20 2.56
N THR A 579 -35.90 30.32 2.05
CA THR A 579 -35.04 31.42 1.60
C THR A 579 -34.45 32.17 2.79
N HIS A 580 -33.43 33.00 2.55
CA HIS A 580 -32.84 33.84 3.59
C HIS A 580 -33.90 34.67 4.35
N ASP A 581 -34.76 35.35 3.61
CA ASP A 581 -35.77 36.24 4.17
C ASP A 581 -36.85 35.50 4.97
N GLU A 582 -37.28 34.33 4.48
CA GLU A 582 -38.23 33.47 5.21
C GLU A 582 -37.64 32.97 6.53
N LEU A 583 -36.39 32.51 6.52
CA LEU A 583 -35.72 31.99 7.71
C LEU A 583 -35.42 33.12 8.72
N MET A 584 -35.10 34.30 8.25
CA MET A 584 -34.95 35.50 9.11
C MET A 584 -36.28 35.90 9.76
N ALA A 585 -37.39 35.84 9.01
CA ALA A 585 -38.73 36.15 9.50
C ALA A 585 -39.23 35.11 10.52
N LYS A 586 -38.89 33.83 10.36
CA LYS A 586 -39.21 32.73 11.29
C LYS A 586 -38.55 32.89 12.68
N LYS A 587 -37.47 33.70 12.79
CA LYS A 587 -36.70 33.90 14.04
C LYS A 587 -36.23 32.59 14.68
N GLY A 588 -35.93 31.58 13.87
CA GLY A 588 -35.50 30.27 14.28
C GLY A 588 -34.00 30.15 14.58
N LYS A 589 -33.47 28.94 14.42
CA LYS A 589 -32.05 28.64 14.67
C LYS A 589 -31.12 29.31 13.65
N TYR A 590 -31.54 29.36 12.37
CA TYR A 590 -30.82 30.09 11.33
C TYR A 590 -30.69 31.59 11.67
N HIS A 591 -31.80 32.26 12.02
CA HIS A 591 -31.81 33.65 12.41
C HIS A 591 -30.86 33.91 13.60
N ARG A 592 -30.95 33.06 14.64
CA ARG A 592 -30.08 33.20 15.82
C ARG A 592 -28.60 33.07 15.47
N LEU A 593 -28.26 32.12 14.60
CA LEU A 593 -26.88 31.95 14.17
C LEU A 593 -26.40 33.15 13.31
N TYR A 594 -27.28 33.66 12.44
CA TYR A 594 -27.00 34.84 11.63
C TYR A 594 -26.78 36.11 12.49
N GLU A 595 -27.61 36.35 13.50
CA GLU A 595 -27.45 37.48 14.41
C GLU A 595 -26.13 37.37 15.20
N LEU A 596 -25.81 36.23 15.74
CA LEU A 596 -24.53 36.01 16.42
C LEU A 596 -23.34 36.34 15.54
N GLN A 597 -23.33 35.89 14.28
CA GLN A 597 -22.26 36.22 13.35
C GLN A 597 -22.24 37.72 12.97
N SER A 598 -23.41 38.34 12.77
CA SER A 598 -23.49 39.74 12.37
C SER A 598 -23.08 40.69 13.51
N GLN A 599 -23.26 40.31 14.78
CA GLN A 599 -22.79 41.08 15.93
C GLN A 599 -21.27 41.22 15.95
N TYR A 600 -20.52 40.16 15.61
CA TYR A 600 -19.06 40.22 15.50
C TYR A 600 -18.56 41.21 14.43
N TYR A 601 -19.35 41.50 13.42
CA TYR A 601 -19.02 42.48 12.36
C TYR A 601 -19.54 43.90 12.67
N LYS A 602 -20.50 44.04 13.60
CA LYS A 602 -21.07 45.32 14.01
C LYS A 602 -20.39 45.96 15.23
N THR A 603 -19.68 45.17 16.04
CA THR A 603 -19.08 45.61 17.31
C THR A 603 -17.72 46.31 17.15
N ASN A 604 -17.30 46.72 15.93
CA ASN A 604 -16.07 47.45 15.73
C ASN A 604 -16.22 48.69 14.85
N PRO A 605 -17.11 49.69 15.16
CA PRO A 605 -16.94 51.04 14.64
C PRO A 605 -16.58 52.09 15.70
N GLU A 606 -16.49 51.77 17.00
CA GLU A 606 -16.16 52.76 18.03
C GLU A 606 -15.09 52.21 18.99
N GLY A 607 -13.84 52.31 18.60
CA GLY A 607 -12.70 51.92 19.40
C GLY A 607 -11.39 52.45 18.88
N GLY A 608 -11.39 53.67 18.36
CA GLY A 608 -10.19 54.36 17.96
C GLY A 608 -10.27 55.81 18.41
N GLU A 609 -9.70 56.08 19.57
CA GLU A 609 -9.17 57.34 20.06
C GLU A 609 -9.46 57.45 21.56
N GLN A 610 -8.58 56.88 22.36
CA GLN A 610 -8.22 57.46 23.67
C GLN A 610 -6.79 56.97 23.99
N ASP A 611 -5.87 57.91 23.83
CA ASP A 611 -4.63 58.15 24.53
C ASP A 611 -4.11 57.07 25.52
N VAL A 612 -2.94 56.49 25.23
CA VAL A 612 -1.66 56.76 25.96
C VAL A 612 -0.50 56.20 25.11
#